data_88622dda99c9aea7b29d887c83e1a75e
#
_entry.id   88622dda99c9aea7b29d887c83e1a75e
#
_cell.length_a   1.000
_cell.length_b   1.000
_cell.length_c   1.000
_cell.angle_alpha   90.00
_cell.angle_beta   90.00
_cell.angle_gamma   90.00
#
_symmetry.space_group_name_H-M   'P 1'
#
loop_
_entity.id
_entity.type
_entity.pdbx_description
1 polymer ?
#
loop_
_entity_poly.entity_id
_entity_poly.type
_entity_poly.pdbx_seq_one_letter_code
_entity_poly.pdbx_strand_id
1 'polypeptide(L)'
;MRKMGTQAMMAGGALAALLTACVPSEPQKTEEPQPFSPEYLGVKTQLLDGDLVNFHVTMTGARGNEDVAAYAECAAAQYALIRGYGFARHVRTTVNDRGNTWTGNAAYVISAALPKGLKTIDAEVTVQNCLENGIPTV
;
A
#
# COMPACT_ATOMS: atom_id res chain seq x y z
N MET A 1 34.96 85.27 6.91
CA MET A 1 33.88 86.24 7.20
C MET A 1 32.55 85.53 7.04
N ARG A 2 31.82 85.41 8.13
CA ARG A 2 30.38 85.54 8.31
C ARG A 2 29.52 84.83 7.26
N LYS A 3 28.45 84.07 7.58
CA LYS A 3 27.48 84.05 8.70
C LYS A 3 26.70 82.74 8.53
N MET A 4 26.53 81.95 9.53
CA MET A 4 25.32 81.87 10.39
C MET A 4 24.02 81.93 9.58
N GLY A 5 23.32 80.89 9.67
CA GLY A 5 21.89 80.72 9.32
C GLY A 5 21.32 79.49 9.94
N THR A 6 20.80 79.71 11.09
CA THR A 6 20.04 78.86 11.99
C THR A 6 18.62 78.51 11.47
N GLN A 7 18.10 77.45 12.00
CA GLN A 7 16.69 77.11 12.15
C GLN A 7 16.14 76.10 11.07
N ALA A 8 15.29 75.24 11.37
CA ALA A 8 14.55 74.85 12.57
C ALA A 8 13.88 73.50 12.27
N MET A 9 13.77 72.72 13.30
CA MET A 9 12.70 71.73 13.57
C MET A 9 11.54 71.67 12.60
N MET A 10 11.23 70.42 12.18
CA MET A 10 9.86 69.91 12.37
C MET A 10 9.88 68.38 12.40
N ALA A 11 9.41 67.88 13.51
CA ALA A 11 9.05 66.49 13.73
C ALA A 11 7.84 66.16 12.86
N GLY A 12 7.96 65.11 12.08
CA GLY A 12 6.86 64.51 11.39
C GLY A 12 6.93 62.98 11.62
N GLY A 13 6.23 62.53 12.63
CA GLY A 13 6.08 61.11 12.89
C GLY A 13 5.24 60.46 11.79
N ALA A 14 5.85 59.64 10.99
CA ALA A 14 5.14 58.74 10.12
C ALA A 14 4.88 57.44 10.90
N LEU A 15 3.67 57.27 11.41
CA LEU A 15 3.16 56.04 11.94
C LEU A 15 3.00 55.08 10.78
N ALA A 16 3.93 54.18 10.57
CA ALA A 16 3.80 53.07 9.63
C ALA A 16 2.80 52.08 10.23
N ALA A 17 1.54 52.12 9.82
CA ALA A 17 0.56 51.12 10.12
C ALA A 17 0.96 49.82 9.36
N LEU A 18 1.47 48.84 10.09
CA LEU A 18 1.67 47.50 9.60
C LEU A 18 0.27 46.87 9.44
N LEU A 19 -0.26 46.92 8.23
CA LEU A 19 -1.41 46.12 7.83
C LEU A 19 -0.93 44.68 7.74
N THR A 20 -1.10 43.91 8.82
CA THR A 20 -1.04 42.46 8.78
C THR A 20 -2.25 41.98 7.98
N ALA A 21 -2.04 41.76 6.69
CA ALA A 21 -2.99 41.06 5.86
C ALA A 21 -3.07 39.63 6.35
N CYS A 22 -4.12 39.30 7.09
CA CYS A 22 -4.54 37.92 7.28
C CYS A 22 -4.97 37.40 5.91
N VAL A 23 -4.10 36.58 5.29
CA VAL A 23 -4.49 35.79 4.14
C VAL A 23 -5.46 34.73 4.68
N PRO A 24 -6.72 34.70 4.23
CA PRO A 24 -7.58 33.59 4.59
C PRO A 24 -6.97 32.33 3.99
N SER A 25 -6.61 31.38 4.84
CA SER A 25 -6.23 30.04 4.41
C SER A 25 -7.42 29.47 3.66
N GLU A 26 -7.28 29.23 2.37
CA GLU A 26 -8.26 28.45 1.64
C GLU A 26 -8.48 27.14 2.38
N PRO A 27 -9.73 26.70 2.57
CA PRO A 27 -9.98 25.40 3.17
C PRO A 27 -9.30 24.35 2.28
N GLN A 28 -8.27 23.71 2.81
CA GLN A 28 -7.69 22.53 2.20
C GLN A 28 -8.86 21.56 2.01
N LYS A 29 -9.18 21.30 0.75
CA LYS A 29 -10.09 20.24 0.38
C LYS A 29 -9.51 18.99 1.01
N THR A 30 -10.09 18.55 2.11
CA THR A 30 -9.79 17.24 2.67
C THR A 30 -10.27 16.27 1.61
N GLU A 31 -9.34 15.72 0.84
CA GLU A 31 -9.67 14.62 -0.06
C GLU A 31 -10.17 13.50 0.84
N GLU A 32 -11.45 13.19 0.74
CA GLU A 32 -12.00 12.01 1.39
C GLU A 32 -11.16 10.83 0.94
N PRO A 33 -10.70 9.97 1.87
CA PRO A 33 -9.94 8.78 1.49
C PRO A 33 -10.71 8.02 0.42
N GLN A 34 -10.11 7.84 -0.74
CA GLN A 34 -10.71 7.05 -1.82
C GLN A 34 -11.05 5.68 -1.26
N PRO A 35 -12.29 5.18 -1.43
CA PRO A 35 -12.65 3.87 -0.95
C PRO A 35 -11.73 2.82 -1.57
N PHE A 36 -11.30 1.85 -0.78
CA PHE A 36 -10.50 0.72 -1.26
C PHE A 36 -11.32 -0.07 -2.29
N SER A 37 -10.90 -0.03 -3.52
CA SER A 37 -11.57 -0.68 -4.66
C SER A 37 -10.56 -1.42 -5.52
N PRO A 38 -10.05 -2.57 -5.04
CA PRO A 38 -9.09 -3.35 -5.78
C PRO A 38 -9.78 -4.08 -6.96
N GLU A 39 -9.02 -4.25 -8.03
CA GLU A 39 -9.39 -5.10 -9.14
C GLU A 39 -8.39 -6.22 -9.29
N TYR A 40 -8.83 -7.46 -9.15
CA TYR A 40 -8.01 -8.66 -9.23
C TYR A 40 -8.01 -9.19 -10.65
N LEU A 41 -6.85 -9.16 -11.31
CA LEU A 41 -6.73 -9.43 -12.74
C LEU A 41 -6.31 -10.85 -13.06
N GLY A 42 -5.98 -11.64 -12.06
CA GLY A 42 -5.72 -13.06 -12.25
C GLY A 42 -4.46 -13.57 -11.59
N VAL A 43 -4.36 -14.89 -11.58
CA VAL A 43 -3.26 -15.66 -11.00
C VAL A 43 -2.73 -16.64 -12.03
N LYS A 44 -1.41 -16.70 -12.17
CA LYS A 44 -0.71 -17.78 -12.87
C LYS A 44 0.03 -18.62 -11.84
N THR A 45 -0.25 -19.91 -11.86
CA THR A 45 0.40 -20.89 -10.98
C THR A 45 1.51 -21.60 -11.74
N GLN A 46 2.67 -21.66 -11.16
CA GLN A 46 3.83 -22.35 -11.72
C GLN A 46 4.41 -23.32 -10.70
N LEU A 47 4.37 -24.59 -11.03
CA LEU A 47 5.06 -25.60 -10.25
C LEU A 47 6.58 -25.45 -10.48
N LEU A 48 7.34 -25.44 -9.41
CA LEU A 48 8.80 -25.37 -9.46
C LEU A 48 9.38 -26.76 -9.23
N ASP A 49 9.74 -27.10 -8.01
CA ASP A 49 10.34 -28.38 -7.67
C ASP A 49 9.62 -29.00 -6.49
N GLY A 50 9.20 -30.25 -6.60
CA GLY A 50 8.44 -30.95 -5.57
C GLY A 50 7.14 -30.22 -5.23
N ASP A 51 7.00 -29.85 -3.95
CA ASP A 51 5.84 -29.12 -3.44
C ASP A 51 6.02 -27.58 -3.43
N LEU A 52 7.10 -27.09 -4.03
CA LEU A 52 7.36 -25.67 -4.19
C LEU A 52 6.57 -25.12 -5.39
N VAL A 53 5.73 -24.14 -5.15
CA VAL A 53 4.84 -23.54 -6.14
C VAL A 53 5.01 -22.03 -6.13
N ASN A 54 5.01 -21.45 -7.30
CA ASN A 54 5.05 -20.00 -7.48
C ASN A 54 3.71 -19.49 -7.98
N PHE A 55 3.22 -18.42 -7.36
CA PHE A 55 1.98 -17.74 -7.74
C PHE A 55 2.33 -16.33 -8.26
N HIS A 56 1.96 -16.09 -9.48
CA HIS A 56 2.11 -14.79 -10.10
C HIS A 56 0.76 -14.12 -10.19
N VAL A 57 0.57 -13.07 -9.39
CA VAL A 57 -0.70 -12.34 -9.29
C VAL A 57 -0.58 -10.96 -9.93
N THR A 58 -1.69 -10.49 -10.48
CA THR A 58 -1.79 -9.14 -11.04
C THR A 58 -3.07 -8.48 -10.53
N MET A 59 -2.96 -7.23 -10.09
CA MET A 59 -4.10 -6.44 -9.64
C MET A 59 -3.89 -4.95 -9.87
N THR A 60 -4.97 -4.20 -9.82
CA THR A 60 -4.96 -2.73 -9.75
C THR A 60 -5.60 -2.27 -8.44
N GLY A 61 -5.35 -1.03 -8.06
CA GLY A 61 -5.96 -0.43 -6.86
C GLY A 61 -5.44 -0.97 -5.54
N ALA A 62 -4.27 -1.62 -5.51
CA ALA A 62 -3.62 -2.00 -4.28
C ALA A 62 -3.17 -0.76 -3.50
N ARG A 63 -3.32 -0.79 -2.19
CA ARG A 63 -2.85 0.27 -1.29
C ARG A 63 -1.36 0.16 -0.97
N GLY A 64 -0.81 -1.05 -1.15
CA GLY A 64 0.58 -1.37 -0.87
C GLY A 64 0.90 -2.83 -1.15
N ASN A 65 2.12 -3.23 -0.80
CA ASN A 65 2.61 -4.59 -1.01
C ASN A 65 1.76 -5.66 -0.32
N GLU A 66 1.16 -5.30 0.82
CA GLU A 66 0.36 -6.21 1.63
C GLU A 66 -0.89 -6.69 0.90
N ASP A 67 -1.54 -5.84 0.11
CA ASP A 67 -2.71 -6.24 -0.67
C ASP A 67 -2.35 -7.26 -1.75
N VAL A 68 -1.20 -7.07 -2.40
CA VAL A 68 -0.67 -8.00 -3.40
C VAL A 68 -0.25 -9.32 -2.76
N ALA A 69 0.39 -9.26 -1.61
CA ALA A 69 0.78 -10.44 -0.84
C ALA A 69 -0.45 -11.24 -0.37
N ALA A 70 -1.50 -10.56 0.10
CA ALA A 70 -2.75 -11.19 0.49
C ALA A 70 -3.43 -11.90 -0.69
N TYR A 71 -3.42 -11.30 -1.87
CA TYR A 71 -3.94 -11.94 -3.06
C TYR A 71 -3.18 -13.23 -3.41
N ALA A 72 -1.85 -13.19 -3.36
CA ALA A 72 -1.02 -14.38 -3.60
C ALA A 72 -1.21 -15.47 -2.52
N GLU A 73 -1.38 -15.06 -1.25
CA GLU A 73 -1.68 -15.98 -0.16
C GLU A 73 -3.02 -16.70 -0.35
N CYS A 74 -4.04 -15.99 -0.79
CA CYS A 74 -5.33 -16.57 -1.11
C CYS A 74 -5.23 -17.59 -2.25
N ALA A 75 -4.45 -17.29 -3.28
CA ALA A 75 -4.18 -18.22 -4.36
C ALA A 75 -3.44 -19.47 -3.87
N ALA A 76 -2.43 -19.30 -3.04
CA ALA A 76 -1.66 -20.41 -2.49
C ALA A 76 -2.51 -21.33 -1.60
N ALA A 77 -3.37 -20.75 -0.75
CA ALA A 77 -4.27 -21.51 0.12
C ALA A 77 -5.26 -22.37 -0.68
N GLN A 78 -5.92 -21.78 -1.67
CA GLN A 78 -6.86 -22.50 -2.51
C GLN A 78 -6.16 -23.60 -3.32
N TYR A 79 -5.00 -23.29 -3.88
CA TYR A 79 -4.21 -24.27 -4.62
C TYR A 79 -3.80 -25.46 -3.74
N ALA A 80 -3.39 -25.21 -2.50
CA ALA A 80 -3.07 -26.27 -1.56
C ALA A 80 -4.26 -27.21 -1.36
N LEU A 81 -5.47 -26.68 -1.14
CA LEU A 81 -6.70 -27.47 -0.99
C LEU A 81 -7.03 -28.28 -2.26
N ILE A 82 -6.89 -27.68 -3.45
CA ILE A 82 -7.11 -28.35 -4.73
C ILE A 82 -6.20 -29.58 -4.87
N ARG A 83 -4.96 -29.46 -4.38
CA ARG A 83 -3.98 -30.54 -4.40
C ARG A 83 -4.16 -31.54 -3.25
N GLY A 84 -5.12 -31.33 -2.36
CA GLY A 84 -5.35 -32.18 -1.20
C GLY A 84 -4.40 -31.94 -0.02
N TYR A 85 -3.79 -30.75 0.04
CA TYR A 85 -2.91 -30.33 1.13
C TYR A 85 -3.64 -29.34 2.06
N GLY A 86 -3.37 -29.45 3.35
CA GLY A 86 -3.99 -28.57 4.35
C GLY A 86 -3.18 -27.33 4.69
N PHE A 87 -1.92 -27.26 4.31
CA PHE A 87 -1.00 -26.20 4.74
C PHE A 87 -0.15 -25.69 3.59
N ALA A 88 0.27 -24.43 3.72
CA ALA A 88 1.29 -23.85 2.87
C ALA A 88 2.25 -23.01 3.72
N ARG A 89 3.53 -23.06 3.40
CA ARG A 89 4.55 -22.23 4.04
C ARG A 89 5.06 -21.20 3.04
N HIS A 90 4.97 -19.94 3.42
CA HIS A 90 5.49 -18.84 2.62
C HIS A 90 7.03 -18.89 2.58
N VAL A 91 7.58 -18.77 1.40
CA VAL A 91 9.03 -18.71 1.17
C VAL A 91 9.46 -17.28 0.90
N ARG A 92 8.82 -16.64 -0.08
CA ARG A 92 9.22 -15.32 -0.55
C ARG A 92 8.07 -14.68 -1.35
N THR A 93 7.95 -13.37 -1.24
CA THR A 93 7.10 -12.57 -2.14
C THR A 93 7.91 -11.38 -2.64
N THR A 94 7.86 -11.15 -3.94
CA THR A 94 8.39 -9.96 -4.60
C THR A 94 7.22 -9.21 -5.23
N VAL A 95 7.12 -7.92 -4.96
CA VAL A 95 6.07 -7.06 -5.51
C VAL A 95 6.68 -5.98 -6.39
N ASN A 96 6.06 -5.73 -7.52
CA ASN A 96 6.38 -4.62 -8.41
C ASN A 96 5.14 -3.77 -8.63
N ASP A 97 5.33 -2.47 -8.62
CA ASP A 97 4.32 -1.46 -8.92
C ASP A 97 4.75 -0.70 -10.17
N ARG A 98 3.85 -0.65 -11.15
CA ARG A 98 3.99 0.17 -12.36
C ARG A 98 2.75 1.03 -12.53
N GLY A 99 2.80 2.22 -11.90
CA GLY A 99 1.64 3.08 -11.83
C GLY A 99 0.54 2.45 -10.98
N ASN A 100 -0.62 2.14 -11.53
CA ASN A 100 -1.70 1.48 -10.80
C ASN A 100 -1.74 -0.04 -10.98
N THR A 101 -0.83 -0.62 -11.77
CA THR A 101 -0.75 -2.06 -12.00
C THR A 101 0.29 -2.68 -11.08
N TRP A 102 -0.17 -3.56 -10.22
CA TRP A 102 0.64 -4.27 -9.24
C TRP A 102 0.79 -5.73 -9.63
N THR A 103 2.00 -6.23 -9.56
CA THR A 103 2.29 -7.65 -9.78
C THR A 103 3.01 -8.22 -8.58
N GLY A 104 2.62 -9.41 -8.21
CA GLY A 104 3.26 -10.18 -7.15
C GLY A 104 3.79 -11.50 -7.67
N ASN A 105 4.92 -11.92 -7.14
CA ASN A 105 5.51 -13.21 -7.41
C ASN A 105 5.83 -13.85 -6.07
N ALA A 106 5.03 -14.84 -5.66
CA ALA A 106 5.08 -15.44 -4.35
C ALA A 106 5.32 -16.95 -4.44
N ALA A 107 6.34 -17.40 -3.72
CA ALA A 107 6.67 -18.82 -3.63
C ALA A 107 6.19 -19.40 -2.29
N TYR A 108 5.55 -20.55 -2.36
CA TYR A 108 5.04 -21.32 -1.24
C TYR A 108 5.43 -22.78 -1.36
N VAL A 109 5.66 -23.43 -0.22
CA VAL A 109 5.74 -24.90 -0.12
C VAL A 109 4.43 -25.40 0.42
N ILE A 110 3.71 -26.20 -0.36
CA ILE A 110 2.45 -26.84 0.09
C ILE A 110 2.76 -28.12 0.87
N SER A 111 1.96 -28.43 1.88
CA SER A 111 2.19 -29.57 2.75
C SER A 111 0.88 -30.19 3.27
N ALA A 112 0.83 -31.51 3.37
CA ALA A 112 -0.28 -32.24 3.97
C ALA A 112 -0.26 -32.16 5.51
N ALA A 113 0.90 -31.98 6.10
CA ALA A 113 1.09 -31.82 7.54
C ALA A 113 1.58 -30.42 7.85
N LEU A 114 1.36 -29.96 9.09
CA LEU A 114 1.85 -28.66 9.54
C LEU A 114 3.37 -28.57 9.41
N PRO A 115 3.88 -27.70 8.50
CA PRO A 115 5.32 -27.55 8.33
C PRO A 115 5.95 -26.93 9.57
N LYS A 116 7.18 -27.28 9.84
CA LYS A 116 7.99 -26.59 10.85
C LYS A 116 8.40 -25.21 10.33
N GLY A 117 8.41 -24.22 11.20
CA GLY A 117 8.88 -22.87 10.92
C GLY A 117 7.79 -21.82 10.97
N LEU A 118 8.19 -20.59 10.66
CA LEU A 118 7.31 -19.43 10.65
C LEU A 118 6.60 -19.31 9.28
N LYS A 119 5.56 -18.47 9.23
CA LYS A 119 4.82 -18.12 8.01
C LYS A 119 4.09 -19.30 7.35
N THR A 120 3.64 -20.24 8.16
CA THR A 120 2.76 -21.31 7.74
C THR A 120 1.32 -20.85 7.84
N ILE A 121 0.55 -21.08 6.78
CA ILE A 121 -0.87 -20.83 6.73
C ILE A 121 -1.64 -22.15 6.76
N ASP A 122 -2.77 -22.16 7.47
CA ASP A 122 -3.80 -23.17 7.35
C ASP A 122 -4.64 -22.82 6.12
N ALA A 123 -4.69 -23.72 5.16
CA ALA A 123 -5.29 -23.42 3.86
C ALA A 123 -6.81 -23.21 3.96
N GLU A 124 -7.52 -23.98 4.78
CA GLU A 124 -8.96 -23.83 4.96
C GLU A 124 -9.31 -22.51 5.63
N VAL A 125 -8.64 -22.19 6.72
CA VAL A 125 -8.83 -20.92 7.44
C VAL A 125 -8.51 -19.73 6.54
N THR A 126 -7.44 -19.81 5.79
CA THR A 126 -7.02 -18.73 4.89
C THR A 126 -8.03 -18.51 3.77
N VAL A 127 -8.52 -19.58 3.13
CA VAL A 127 -9.56 -19.47 2.08
C VAL A 127 -10.81 -18.83 2.64
N GLN A 128 -11.23 -19.20 3.85
CA GLN A 128 -12.40 -18.58 4.48
C GLN A 128 -12.20 -17.08 4.71
N ASN A 129 -11.04 -16.68 5.23
CA ASN A 129 -10.71 -15.28 5.39
C ASN A 129 -10.69 -14.52 4.05
N CYS A 130 -10.21 -15.16 2.99
CA CYS A 130 -10.21 -14.56 1.65
C CYS A 130 -11.63 -14.27 1.16
N LEU A 131 -12.55 -15.23 1.35
CA LEU A 131 -13.95 -15.06 0.99
C LEU A 131 -14.60 -13.91 1.77
N GLU A 132 -14.35 -13.82 3.05
CA GLU A 132 -14.87 -12.75 3.92
C GLU A 132 -14.35 -11.37 3.53
N ASN A 133 -13.14 -11.28 3.02
CA ASN A 133 -12.52 -10.04 2.58
C ASN A 133 -12.70 -9.75 1.08
N GLY A 134 -13.44 -10.58 0.36
CA GLY A 134 -13.69 -10.40 -1.07
C GLY A 134 -12.45 -10.57 -1.95
N ILE A 135 -11.44 -11.31 -1.48
CA ILE A 135 -10.24 -11.61 -2.24
C ILE A 135 -10.46 -12.93 -2.99
N PRO A 136 -10.37 -12.93 -4.33
CA PRO A 136 -10.58 -14.17 -5.09
C PRO A 136 -9.42 -15.15 -4.87
N THR A 137 -9.72 -16.40 -5.06
CA THR A 137 -8.75 -17.51 -5.06
C THR A 137 -8.47 -18.00 -6.49
N VAL A 138 -7.72 -19.04 -6.63
CA VAL A 138 -7.48 -19.64 -7.97
C VAL A 138 -8.64 -20.48 -8.43
#